data_1c4e47a869d4256bf63d1615a392dc8d
#
_entry.id   1c4e47a869d4256bf63d1615a392dc8d
#
_cell.length_a   1.000
_cell.length_b   1.000
_cell.length_c   1.000
_cell.angle_alpha   90.00
_cell.angle_beta   90.00
_cell.angle_gamma   90.00
#
_symmetry.space_group_name_H-M   'P 1'
#
loop_
_entity.id
_entity.type
_entity.pdbx_description
1 polymer ?
#
loop_
_entity_poly.entity_id
_entity_poly.type
_entity_poly.pdbx_seq_one_letter_code
_entity_poly.pdbx_strand_id
1 'polypeptide(L)'
;MRTVAHDVSEQGPSAWQKFLADEPAFFLASEGLLVFPSGAAAKAGIPELVRKIKHIELTWGDDLRVDPLTAEFAVVGASYHEVRVDPKGDRLDEKGFFTGTAEYREGRWQFRNTHWSVIVPPAPTH
;
A
#
# COMPACT_ATOMS: atom_id res chain seq x y z
N MET A 1 -9.02 3.93 -5.80
CA MET A 1 -8.84 3.12 -4.55
C MET A 1 -9.45 1.73 -4.65
N ARG A 2 -10.68 1.59 -5.13
CA ARG A 2 -11.30 0.26 -5.31
C ARG A 2 -10.50 -0.63 -6.25
N THR A 3 -10.02 -0.06 -7.36
CA THR A 3 -9.17 -0.77 -8.32
C THR A 3 -7.88 -1.26 -7.68
N VAL A 4 -7.28 -0.46 -6.81
CA VAL A 4 -6.05 -0.83 -6.09
C VAL A 4 -6.31 -2.10 -5.25
N ALA A 5 -7.33 -2.09 -4.40
CA ALA A 5 -7.63 -3.24 -3.56
C ALA A 5 -7.97 -4.49 -4.39
N HIS A 6 -8.76 -4.31 -5.46
CA HIS A 6 -9.11 -5.41 -6.36
C HIS A 6 -7.87 -6.03 -7.00
N ASP A 7 -7.03 -5.19 -7.60
CA ASP A 7 -5.85 -5.67 -8.34
C ASP A 7 -4.80 -6.29 -7.43
N VAL A 8 -4.58 -5.71 -6.25
CA VAL A 8 -3.65 -6.28 -5.27
C VAL A 8 -4.14 -7.65 -4.80
N SER A 9 -5.44 -7.79 -4.54
CA SER A 9 -6.03 -9.07 -4.12
C SER A 9 -5.98 -10.12 -5.22
N GLU A 10 -6.20 -9.73 -6.48
CA GLU A 10 -6.21 -10.65 -7.63
C GLU A 10 -4.81 -11.00 -8.15
N GLN A 11 -3.91 -10.01 -8.21
CA GLN A 11 -2.60 -10.13 -8.86
C GLN A 11 -1.44 -10.25 -7.86
N GLY A 12 -1.71 -9.99 -6.58
CA GLY A 12 -0.68 -9.99 -5.55
C GLY A 12 0.08 -8.67 -5.47
N PRO A 13 1.17 -8.62 -4.67
CA PRO A 13 1.91 -7.37 -4.44
C PRO A 13 2.48 -6.73 -5.70
N SER A 14 2.71 -7.50 -6.77
CA SER A 14 3.19 -6.94 -8.04
C SER A 14 2.26 -5.87 -8.62
N ALA A 15 0.96 -5.91 -8.30
CA ALA A 15 -0.01 -4.92 -8.76
C ALA A 15 0.33 -3.50 -8.30
N TRP A 16 1.03 -3.36 -7.17
CA TRP A 16 1.44 -2.05 -6.68
C TRP A 16 2.34 -1.27 -7.65
N GLN A 17 3.10 -1.96 -8.50
CA GLN A 17 4.05 -1.30 -9.42
C GLN A 17 3.37 -0.27 -10.32
N LYS A 18 2.15 -0.54 -10.77
CA LYS A 18 1.42 0.39 -11.65
C LYS A 18 0.78 1.55 -10.92
N PHE A 19 0.62 1.45 -9.59
CA PHE A 19 0.00 2.49 -8.77
C PHE A 19 1.01 3.38 -8.07
N LEU A 20 2.29 3.01 -8.04
CA LEU A 20 3.34 3.80 -7.42
C LEU A 20 4.08 4.61 -8.48
N ALA A 21 4.33 5.88 -8.20
CA ALA A 21 5.05 6.73 -9.12
C ALA A 21 6.52 6.30 -9.24
N ASP A 22 7.04 6.28 -10.46
CA ASP A 22 8.46 5.97 -10.73
C ASP A 22 9.28 7.26 -10.70
N GLU A 23 9.20 7.96 -9.57
CA GLU A 23 9.82 9.28 -9.39
C GLU A 23 10.82 9.24 -8.23
N PRO A 24 11.93 10.02 -8.32
CA PRO A 24 12.87 10.09 -7.19
C PRO A 24 12.22 10.60 -5.90
N ALA A 25 11.20 11.45 -6.02
CA ALA A 25 10.49 12.01 -4.87
C ALA A 25 9.47 11.08 -4.24
N PHE A 26 9.20 9.91 -4.83
CA PHE A 26 8.30 8.92 -4.25
C PHE A 26 8.90 8.32 -2.98
N PHE A 27 8.04 8.06 -2.00
CA PHE A 27 8.44 7.24 -0.85
C PHE A 27 7.25 6.45 -0.29
N LEU A 28 7.58 5.35 0.36
CA LEU A 28 6.62 4.53 1.10
C LEU A 28 7.16 4.26 2.50
N ALA A 29 6.36 4.61 3.49
CA ALA A 29 6.68 4.36 4.90
C ALA A 29 5.65 3.38 5.49
N SER A 30 6.10 2.52 6.37
CA SER A 30 5.25 1.57 7.08
C SER A 30 5.85 1.26 8.44
N GLU A 31 5.00 1.20 9.44
CA GLU A 31 5.39 0.82 10.82
C GLU A 31 6.54 1.66 11.38
N GLY A 32 6.57 2.95 11.03
CA GLY A 32 7.60 3.86 11.48
C GLY A 32 8.91 3.79 10.70
N LEU A 33 8.96 3.01 9.62
CA LEU A 33 10.15 2.85 8.79
C LEU A 33 9.92 3.38 7.39
N LEU A 34 10.96 4.01 6.83
CA LEU A 34 10.97 4.39 5.42
C LEU A 34 11.38 3.15 4.61
N VAL A 35 10.39 2.41 4.11
CA VAL A 35 10.60 1.12 3.43
C VAL A 35 11.20 1.32 2.04
N PHE A 36 10.59 2.22 1.25
CA PHE A 36 11.09 2.58 -0.07
C PHE A 36 11.33 4.09 -0.12
N PRO A 37 12.59 4.54 -0.14
CA PRO A 37 12.88 5.98 -0.15
C PRO A 37 12.72 6.64 -1.53
N SER A 38 12.48 5.88 -2.59
CA SER A 38 12.31 6.40 -3.95
C SER A 38 11.50 5.43 -4.81
N GLY A 39 11.03 5.90 -5.95
CA GLY A 39 10.34 5.05 -6.95
C GLY A 39 11.24 3.92 -7.44
N ALA A 40 12.53 4.20 -7.63
CA ALA A 40 13.50 3.17 -8.05
C ALA A 40 13.65 2.09 -6.97
N ALA A 41 13.71 2.47 -5.69
CA ALA A 41 13.79 1.52 -4.58
C ALA A 41 12.52 0.66 -4.50
N ALA A 42 11.33 1.24 -4.71
CA ALA A 42 10.07 0.51 -4.75
C ALA A 42 10.06 -0.50 -5.90
N LYS A 43 10.47 -0.07 -7.09
CA LYS A 43 10.53 -0.92 -8.26
C LYS A 43 11.45 -2.12 -8.06
N ALA A 44 12.58 -1.91 -7.38
CA ALA A 44 13.52 -2.98 -7.06
C ALA A 44 13.02 -3.88 -5.93
N GLY A 45 12.31 -3.32 -4.94
CA GLY A 45 11.87 -4.04 -3.73
C GLY A 45 10.59 -4.85 -3.89
N ILE A 46 9.68 -4.47 -4.78
CA ILE A 46 8.42 -5.19 -4.98
C ILE A 46 8.63 -6.65 -5.39
N PRO A 47 9.55 -7.01 -6.30
CA PRO A 47 9.82 -8.41 -6.61
C PRO A 47 10.22 -9.26 -5.40
N GLU A 48 10.90 -8.68 -4.42
CA GLU A 48 11.23 -9.36 -3.18
C GLU A 48 9.99 -9.65 -2.33
N LEU A 49 9.04 -8.72 -2.30
CA LEU A 49 7.76 -8.94 -1.63
C LEU A 49 6.96 -10.05 -2.31
N VAL A 50 6.99 -10.12 -3.64
CA VAL A 50 6.30 -11.15 -4.41
C VAL A 50 6.80 -12.55 -4.00
N ARG A 51 8.08 -12.70 -3.76
CA ARG A 51 8.66 -13.99 -3.34
C ARG A 51 8.23 -14.41 -1.94
N LYS A 52 7.94 -13.45 -1.07
CA LYS A 52 7.59 -13.69 0.34
C LYS A 52 6.10 -13.87 0.58
N ILE A 53 5.27 -13.61 -0.44
CA ILE A 53 3.81 -13.61 -0.30
C ILE A 53 3.21 -14.55 -1.33
N LYS A 54 2.60 -15.65 -0.87
CA LYS A 54 1.88 -16.59 -1.72
C LYS A 54 0.50 -16.04 -2.12
N HIS A 55 -0.17 -15.38 -1.17
CA HIS A 55 -1.52 -14.85 -1.37
C HIS A 55 -1.71 -13.60 -0.53
N ILE A 56 -2.42 -12.63 -1.07
CA ILE A 56 -2.73 -11.38 -0.38
C ILE A 56 -4.18 -10.97 -0.69
N GLU A 57 -4.86 -10.47 0.33
CA GLU A 57 -6.18 -9.86 0.19
C GLU A 57 -6.16 -8.51 0.89
N LEU A 58 -6.48 -7.46 0.16
CA LEU A 58 -6.55 -6.10 0.67
C LEU A 58 -7.99 -5.59 0.59
N THR A 59 -8.49 -5.07 1.70
CA THR A 59 -9.84 -4.50 1.78
C THR A 59 -9.77 -3.13 2.43
N TRP A 60 -10.35 -2.13 1.78
CA TRP A 60 -10.51 -0.79 2.37
C TRP A 60 -11.75 -0.75 3.26
N GLY A 61 -11.67 0.00 4.35
CA GLY A 61 -12.82 0.26 5.21
C GLY A 61 -13.81 1.24 4.59
N ASP A 62 -14.97 1.38 5.25
CA ASP A 62 -16.04 2.28 4.80
C ASP A 62 -15.67 3.76 4.96
N ASP A 63 -14.60 4.05 5.69
CA ASP A 63 -14.07 5.39 5.89
C ASP A 63 -13.18 5.89 4.75
N LEU A 64 -13.10 5.15 3.66
CA LEU A 64 -12.33 5.55 2.49
C LEU A 64 -12.73 6.95 2.03
N ARG A 65 -11.73 7.83 1.95
CA ARG A 65 -11.92 9.20 1.50
C ARG A 65 -10.88 9.61 0.48
N VAL A 66 -11.29 10.44 -0.46
CA VAL A 66 -10.42 11.07 -1.44
C VAL A 66 -10.69 12.56 -1.38
N ASP A 67 -9.69 13.34 -0.99
CA ASP A 67 -9.81 14.80 -0.85
C ASP A 67 -8.99 15.47 -1.95
N PRO A 68 -9.62 15.96 -3.04
CA PRO A 68 -8.88 16.60 -4.10
C PRO A 68 -8.32 17.96 -3.64
N LEU A 69 -7.04 18.19 -3.91
CA LEU A 69 -6.38 19.47 -3.68
C LEU A 69 -6.42 20.34 -4.93
N THR A 70 -6.23 19.72 -6.07
CA THR A 70 -6.33 20.31 -7.41
C THR A 70 -6.92 19.26 -8.34
N ALA A 71 -7.04 19.59 -9.65
CA ALA A 71 -7.45 18.60 -10.65
C ALA A 71 -6.44 17.46 -10.80
N GLU A 72 -5.20 17.64 -10.32
CA GLU A 72 -4.09 16.70 -10.54
C GLU A 72 -3.59 16.04 -9.25
N PHE A 73 -3.99 16.51 -8.07
CA PHE A 73 -3.54 15.98 -6.79
C PHE A 73 -4.69 15.74 -5.84
N ALA A 74 -4.63 14.63 -5.14
CA ALA A 74 -5.58 14.28 -4.10
C ALA A 74 -4.88 13.61 -2.91
N VAL A 75 -5.39 13.88 -1.72
CA VAL A 75 -5.01 13.15 -0.51
C VAL A 75 -6.01 12.03 -0.31
N VAL A 76 -5.50 10.84 -0.04
CA VAL A 76 -6.32 9.63 0.11
C VAL A 76 -6.10 9.04 1.49
N GLY A 77 -7.16 8.59 2.14
CA GLY A 77 -7.07 7.92 3.42
C GLY A 77 -8.14 6.83 3.57
N ALA A 78 -7.78 5.74 4.22
CA ALA A 78 -8.72 4.65 4.52
C ALA A 78 -8.17 3.74 5.60
N SER A 79 -9.04 3.25 6.47
CA SER A 79 -8.67 2.08 7.24
C SER A 79 -8.56 0.88 6.30
N TYR A 80 -7.75 -0.10 6.66
CA TYR A 80 -7.56 -1.28 5.80
C TYR A 80 -7.46 -2.55 6.63
N HIS A 81 -7.77 -3.64 5.96
CA HIS A 81 -7.49 -4.99 6.42
C HIS A 81 -6.74 -5.72 5.32
N GLU A 82 -5.60 -6.27 5.66
CA GLU A 82 -4.78 -7.03 4.72
C GLU A 82 -4.49 -8.40 5.32
N VAL A 83 -4.73 -9.43 4.54
CA VAL A 83 -4.39 -10.81 4.89
C VAL A 83 -3.30 -11.27 3.94
N ARG A 84 -2.18 -11.72 4.48
CA ARG A 84 -1.07 -12.26 3.71
C ARG A 84 -0.81 -13.69 4.12
N VAL A 85 -0.57 -14.54 3.14
CA VAL A 85 -0.14 -15.92 3.36
C VAL A 85 1.24 -16.09 2.72
N ASP A 86 2.21 -16.57 3.50
CA ASP A 86 3.56 -16.80 2.99
C ASP A 86 3.65 -18.15 2.25
N PRO A 87 4.78 -18.45 1.58
CA PRO A 87 4.94 -19.72 0.88
C PRO A 87 4.85 -20.96 1.76
N LYS A 88 5.03 -20.83 3.07
CA LYS A 88 4.90 -21.94 4.03
C LYS A 88 3.46 -22.15 4.48
N GLY A 89 2.56 -21.24 4.13
CA GLY A 89 1.17 -21.28 4.54
C GLY A 89 0.87 -20.51 5.82
N ASP A 90 1.84 -19.81 6.40
CA ASP A 90 1.62 -18.98 7.57
C ASP A 90 0.83 -17.73 7.19
N ARG A 91 -0.17 -17.42 8.02
CA ARG A 91 -1.10 -16.32 7.78
C ARG A 91 -0.78 -15.14 8.68
N LEU A 92 -0.72 -13.95 8.11
CA LEU A 92 -0.63 -12.68 8.82
C LEU A 92 -1.88 -11.86 8.54
N ASP A 93 -2.57 -11.45 9.60
CA ASP A 93 -3.70 -10.53 9.56
C ASP A 93 -3.23 -9.16 10.04
N GLU A 94 -3.41 -8.13 9.22
CA GLU A 94 -2.93 -6.80 9.52
C GLU A 94 -4.05 -5.79 9.33
N LYS A 95 -4.23 -4.92 10.31
CA LYS A 95 -5.20 -3.83 10.26
C LYS A 95 -4.50 -2.52 10.58
N GLY A 96 -4.96 -1.45 9.96
CA GLY A 96 -4.38 -0.14 10.21
C GLY A 96 -5.05 0.95 9.40
N PHE A 97 -4.31 2.03 9.18
CA PHE A 97 -4.78 3.16 8.40
C PHE A 97 -3.76 3.50 7.31
N PHE A 98 -4.25 3.65 6.10
CA PHE A 98 -3.46 4.02 4.92
C PHE A 98 -3.67 5.49 4.62
N THR A 99 -2.60 6.22 4.33
CA THR A 99 -2.66 7.57 3.77
C THR A 99 -1.72 7.67 2.59
N GLY A 100 -2.07 8.51 1.63
CA GLY A 100 -1.22 8.73 0.48
C GLY A 100 -1.59 10.00 -0.27
N THR A 101 -0.68 10.46 -1.11
CA THR A 101 -0.93 11.54 -2.06
C THR A 101 -0.92 10.94 -3.45
N ALA A 102 -2.00 11.12 -4.18
CA ALA A 102 -2.13 10.66 -5.56
C ALA A 102 -1.95 11.82 -6.53
N GLU A 103 -1.27 11.57 -7.63
CA GLU A 103 -1.07 12.50 -8.73
C GLU A 103 -1.65 11.94 -10.01
N TYR A 104 -2.43 12.77 -10.74
CA TYR A 104 -2.87 12.45 -12.09
C TYR A 104 -1.83 12.97 -13.07
N ARG A 105 -1.21 12.06 -13.81
CA ARG A 105 -0.15 12.36 -14.76
C ARG A 105 -0.17 11.35 -15.89
N GLU A 106 -0.05 11.83 -17.12
CA GLU A 106 0.01 10.99 -18.31
C GLU A 106 -1.18 10.03 -18.43
N GLY A 107 -2.38 10.54 -18.08
CA GLY A 107 -3.63 9.80 -18.24
C GLY A 107 -3.95 8.82 -17.12
N ARG A 108 -3.20 8.82 -16.03
CA ARG A 108 -3.45 7.90 -14.92
C ARG A 108 -3.10 8.48 -13.56
N TRP A 109 -3.74 7.93 -12.53
CA TRP A 109 -3.46 8.26 -11.15
C TRP A 109 -2.40 7.33 -10.58
N GLN A 110 -1.38 7.92 -9.93
CA GLN A 110 -0.33 7.17 -9.23
C GLN A 110 -0.06 7.82 -7.88
N PHE A 111 0.31 7.01 -6.90
CA PHE A 111 0.73 7.53 -5.60
C PHE A 111 2.14 8.12 -5.68
N ARG A 112 2.31 9.33 -5.13
CA ARG A 112 3.61 9.98 -4.93
C ARG A 112 4.21 9.62 -3.59
N ASN A 113 3.37 9.32 -2.60
CA ASN A 113 3.79 8.73 -1.34
C ASN A 113 2.66 7.89 -0.78
N THR A 114 3.02 6.94 0.07
CA THR A 114 2.09 6.13 0.84
C THR A 114 2.63 5.93 2.25
N HIS A 115 1.73 5.86 3.21
CA HIS A 115 2.05 5.56 4.59
C HIS A 115 1.06 4.54 5.15
N TRP A 116 1.58 3.50 5.74
CA TRP A 116 0.82 2.41 6.33
C TRP A 116 1.05 2.42 7.84
N SER A 117 0.01 2.72 8.60
CA SER A 117 0.03 2.72 10.07
C SER A 117 -0.65 1.44 10.53
N VAL A 118 0.09 0.57 11.17
CA VAL A 118 -0.40 -0.75 11.57
C VAL A 118 -0.83 -0.74 13.03
N ILE A 119 -1.98 -1.33 13.32
CA ILE A 119 -2.42 -1.52 14.70
C ILE A 119 -1.59 -2.64 15.31
N VAL A 120 -0.82 -2.31 16.32
CA VAL A 120 -0.02 -3.29 17.06
C VAL A 120 -0.87 -3.81 18.23
N PRO A 121 -1.09 -5.14 18.33
CA PRO A 121 -1.82 -5.69 19.46
C PRO A 121 -1.12 -5.35 20.78
N PRO A 122 -1.86 -5.11 21.88
CA PRO A 122 -1.23 -4.89 23.17
C PRO A 122 -0.40 -6.11 23.58
N ALA A 123 0.72 -5.85 24.28
CA ALA A 123 1.55 -6.92 24.78
C ALA A 123 0.74 -7.85 25.69
N PRO A 124 1.00 -9.18 25.65
CA PRO A 124 0.30 -10.09 26.54
C PRO A 124 0.54 -9.71 28.00
N THR A 125 -0.52 -9.69 28.78
CA THR A 125 -0.42 -9.50 30.23
C THR A 125 -0.18 -10.85 30.87
N HIS A 126 0.80 -10.90 31.75
CA HIS A 126 1.15 -12.11 32.47
C HIS A 126 0.60 -12.07 33.88
#